data_83cbd88e073bb96e20a706790b83aaab
#
_entry.id   83cbd88e073bb96e20a706790b83aaab
#
_cell.length_a   1.000
_cell.length_b   1.000
_cell.length_c   1.000
_cell.angle_alpha   90.00
_cell.angle_beta   90.00
_cell.angle_gamma   90.00
#
_symmetry.space_group_name_H-M   'P 1'
#
loop_
_entity.id
_entity.type
_entity.pdbx_description
1 polymer ?
#
loop_
_entity_poly.entity_id
_entity_poly.type
_entity_poly.pdbx_seq_one_letter_code
_entity_poly.pdbx_strand_id
1 'polypeptide(L)'
;MGLFGIASQQAFADNNDYTKYVDPFVGNADNGHTFPGACRPFGMIQTSPVTGGVGWRYCAEYVYSDSLIWGFTQDHLNGTGCMDLGDILVMPSTGKRTRSWDGYRSHFPKTQEFATPGYYSVYLTDAKVKAELTATPHVAFHRYTYDSADSTSVLIDLQHGPAWNDKQYHSQAVSYTHLRAHET
;
A
#
# COMPACT_ATOMS: atom_id res chain seq x y z
N MET A 1 -30.67 -15.57 -48.39
CA MET A 1 -29.47 -14.84 -47.94
C MET A 1 -29.91 -13.93 -46.80
N GLY A 2 -29.87 -14.46 -45.59
CA GLY A 2 -30.40 -13.76 -44.39
C GLY A 2 -29.26 -13.05 -43.67
N LEU A 3 -29.37 -11.73 -43.56
CA LEU A 3 -28.47 -10.94 -42.66
C LEU A 3 -28.90 -11.17 -41.23
N PHE A 4 -28.06 -11.81 -40.43
CA PHE A 4 -28.16 -11.77 -38.97
C PHE A 4 -27.55 -10.48 -38.49
N GLY A 5 -28.40 -9.52 -38.07
CA GLY A 5 -28.01 -8.34 -37.37
C GLY A 5 -27.59 -8.72 -35.95
N ILE A 6 -26.29 -8.57 -35.62
CA ILE A 6 -25.82 -8.65 -34.27
C ILE A 6 -26.20 -7.34 -33.58
N ALA A 7 -27.27 -7.35 -32.78
CA ALA A 7 -27.59 -6.24 -31.87
C ALA A 7 -26.54 -6.21 -30.78
N SER A 8 -25.61 -5.25 -30.83
CA SER A 8 -24.75 -4.93 -29.73
C SER A 8 -25.60 -4.37 -28.58
N GLN A 9 -25.84 -5.18 -27.56
CA GLN A 9 -26.38 -4.66 -26.30
C GLN A 9 -25.33 -3.71 -25.70
N GLN A 10 -25.55 -2.42 -25.88
CA GLN A 10 -24.91 -1.42 -25.04
C GLN A 10 -25.45 -1.64 -23.62
N ALA A 11 -24.62 -2.22 -22.76
CA ALA A 11 -24.88 -2.16 -21.32
C ALA A 11 -24.89 -0.69 -20.94
N PHE A 12 -26.04 -0.15 -20.58
CA PHE A 12 -26.16 1.11 -19.93
C PHE A 12 -25.40 0.97 -18.61
N ALA A 13 -24.20 1.52 -18.52
CA ALA A 13 -23.52 1.71 -17.28
C ALA A 13 -24.41 2.65 -16.44
N ASP A 14 -25.03 2.10 -15.42
CA ASP A 14 -25.77 2.89 -14.44
C ASP A 14 -24.74 3.85 -13.83
N ASN A 15 -24.96 5.14 -13.99
CA ASN A 15 -24.03 6.19 -13.53
C ASN A 15 -24.03 6.35 -12.00
N ASN A 16 -24.50 5.37 -11.27
CA ASN A 16 -24.47 5.35 -9.83
C ASN A 16 -23.08 4.94 -9.34
N ASP A 17 -22.28 5.92 -8.96
CA ASP A 17 -21.03 5.68 -8.28
C ASP A 17 -21.29 5.19 -6.83
N TYR A 18 -21.26 3.88 -6.67
CA TYR A 18 -21.41 3.23 -5.35
C TYR A 18 -20.14 3.26 -4.49
N THR A 19 -18.98 3.65 -5.04
CA THR A 19 -17.72 3.70 -4.31
C THR A 19 -17.78 4.66 -3.12
N LYS A 20 -18.60 5.69 -3.20
CA LYS A 20 -18.84 6.65 -2.11
C LYS A 20 -19.46 6.06 -0.84
N TYR A 21 -20.01 4.84 -0.91
CA TYR A 21 -20.56 4.12 0.24
C TYR A 21 -19.57 3.13 0.85
N VAL A 22 -18.40 2.99 0.27
CA VAL A 22 -17.36 2.08 0.75
C VAL A 22 -16.39 2.84 1.63
N ASP A 23 -16.25 2.39 2.88
CA ASP A 23 -15.23 2.87 3.80
C ASP A 23 -14.11 1.82 3.90
N PRO A 24 -12.92 2.08 3.32
CA PRO A 24 -11.80 1.15 3.39
C PRO A 24 -11.23 0.94 4.81
N PHE A 25 -11.62 1.75 5.78
CA PHE A 25 -11.17 1.59 7.17
C PHE A 25 -12.03 0.60 7.97
N VAL A 26 -13.10 0.08 7.42
CA VAL A 26 -13.92 -0.95 8.09
C VAL A 26 -13.08 -2.21 8.31
N GLY A 27 -13.04 -2.68 9.56
CA GLY A 27 -12.29 -3.88 9.95
C GLY A 27 -10.79 -3.65 10.20
N ASN A 28 -10.29 -2.42 10.11
CA ASN A 28 -8.87 -2.11 10.31
C ASN A 28 -8.48 -1.93 11.80
N ALA A 29 -9.43 -2.09 12.73
CA ALA A 29 -9.16 -1.99 14.16
C ALA A 29 -8.91 -3.36 14.78
N ASP A 30 -8.07 -3.39 15.79
CA ASP A 30 -7.74 -4.57 16.62
C ASP A 30 -7.44 -5.83 15.77
N ASN A 31 -8.30 -6.83 15.82
CA ASN A 31 -8.16 -8.11 15.13
C ASN A 31 -9.09 -8.23 13.92
N GLY A 32 -9.46 -7.14 13.29
CA GLY A 32 -10.27 -7.16 12.08
C GLY A 32 -9.53 -7.66 10.84
N HIS A 33 -8.20 -7.55 10.83
CA HIS A 33 -7.30 -8.06 9.80
C HIS A 33 -7.67 -7.60 8.39
N THR A 34 -7.97 -6.32 8.25
CA THR A 34 -8.15 -5.65 6.96
C THR A 34 -7.17 -4.48 6.83
N PHE A 35 -6.97 -3.98 5.63
CA PHE A 35 -6.06 -2.88 5.34
C PHE A 35 -6.77 -1.81 4.48
N PRO A 36 -6.39 -0.52 4.61
CA PRO A 36 -7.06 0.57 3.90
C PRO A 36 -6.47 0.85 2.51
N GLY A 37 -5.47 0.09 2.09
CA GLY A 37 -4.68 0.37 0.91
C GLY A 37 -5.41 0.16 -0.41
N ALA A 38 -4.74 0.54 -1.49
CA ALA A 38 -5.29 0.49 -2.83
C ALA A 38 -5.21 -0.92 -3.41
N CYS A 39 -6.35 -1.45 -3.84
CA CYS A 39 -6.43 -2.70 -4.59
C CYS A 39 -7.52 -2.60 -5.67
N ARG A 40 -7.44 -3.49 -6.66
CA ARG A 40 -8.54 -3.71 -7.60
C ARG A 40 -9.20 -5.05 -7.31
N PRO A 41 -10.51 -5.19 -7.54
CA PRO A 41 -11.17 -6.48 -7.36
C PRO A 41 -10.42 -7.58 -8.10
N PHE A 42 -10.10 -8.67 -7.38
CA PHE A 42 -9.35 -9.83 -7.88
C PHE A 42 -7.93 -9.51 -8.40
N GLY A 43 -7.38 -8.33 -8.06
CA GLY A 43 -5.99 -7.98 -8.37
C GLY A 43 -5.01 -8.71 -7.47
N MET A 44 -3.83 -9.02 -8.01
CA MET A 44 -2.70 -9.56 -7.24
C MET A 44 -2.11 -8.48 -6.32
N ILE A 45 -2.05 -7.25 -6.82
CA ILE A 45 -1.48 -6.11 -6.08
C ILE A 45 -2.52 -5.51 -5.14
N GLN A 46 -2.09 -5.37 -3.89
CA GLN A 46 -2.86 -4.84 -2.79
C GLN A 46 -1.93 -3.94 -1.95
N THR A 47 -1.52 -2.81 -2.52
CA THR A 47 -0.54 -1.94 -1.88
C THR A 47 -1.15 -1.15 -0.73
N SER A 48 -0.53 -1.21 0.45
CA SER A 48 -1.07 -0.63 1.67
C SER A 48 0.03 -0.21 2.65
N PRO A 49 -0.27 0.71 3.59
CA PRO A 49 0.63 1.02 4.68
C PRO A 49 0.81 -0.16 5.64
N VAL A 50 2.00 -0.26 6.19
CA VAL A 50 2.38 -1.19 7.25
C VAL A 50 2.57 -0.40 8.52
N THR A 51 1.85 -0.76 9.60
CA THR A 51 2.00 -0.14 10.92
C THR A 51 2.65 -1.08 11.93
N GLY A 52 2.77 -2.37 11.61
CA GLY A 52 3.45 -3.37 12.39
C GLY A 52 3.51 -4.71 11.66
N GLY A 53 4.40 -5.59 12.08
CA GLY A 53 4.66 -6.84 11.35
C GLY A 53 4.81 -8.08 12.24
N VAL A 54 4.50 -8.00 13.53
CA VAL A 54 4.69 -9.14 14.45
C VAL A 54 3.43 -9.41 15.25
N GLY A 55 3.00 -10.68 15.23
CA GLY A 55 1.88 -11.19 16.02
C GLY A 55 0.52 -11.07 15.34
N TRP A 56 -0.44 -11.79 15.90
CA TRP A 56 -1.80 -11.95 15.38
C TRP A 56 -2.49 -10.65 14.96
N ARG A 57 -2.31 -9.59 15.72
CA ARG A 57 -2.92 -8.28 15.46
C ARG A 57 -2.54 -7.70 14.09
N TYR A 58 -1.36 -8.07 13.58
CA TYR A 58 -0.79 -7.53 12.34
C TYR A 58 -0.88 -8.50 11.16
N CYS A 59 -1.85 -9.40 11.14
CA CYS A 59 -2.02 -10.31 10.01
C CYS A 59 -2.26 -9.60 8.67
N ALA A 60 -2.85 -8.40 8.70
CA ALA A 60 -2.96 -7.52 7.53
C ALA A 60 -1.99 -6.33 7.58
N GLU A 61 -0.95 -6.39 8.44
CA GLU A 61 0.12 -5.41 8.64
C GLU A 61 -0.34 -4.00 9.04
N TYR A 62 -1.62 -3.71 9.04
CA TYR A 62 -2.17 -2.40 9.40
C TYR A 62 -3.13 -2.51 10.58
N VAL A 63 -2.99 -1.59 11.55
CA VAL A 63 -3.94 -1.41 12.64
C VAL A 63 -4.27 0.07 12.79
N TYR A 64 -5.55 0.40 12.73
CA TYR A 64 -6.04 1.79 12.70
C TYR A 64 -5.59 2.65 13.88
N SER A 65 -5.43 2.08 15.08
CA SER A 65 -5.00 2.82 16.27
C SER A 65 -3.52 3.18 16.31
N ASP A 66 -2.72 2.66 15.38
CA ASP A 66 -1.29 2.93 15.34
C ASP A 66 -1.00 4.34 14.78
N SER A 67 0.12 4.89 15.19
CA SER A 67 0.56 6.24 14.82
C SER A 67 1.87 6.26 14.02
N LEU A 68 2.45 5.09 13.74
CA LEU A 68 3.70 4.92 12.99
C LEU A 68 3.45 4.08 11.75
N ILE A 69 3.91 4.56 10.60
CA ILE A 69 4.02 3.79 9.36
C ILE A 69 5.47 3.35 9.18
N TRP A 70 5.68 2.06 8.90
CA TRP A 70 6.99 1.47 8.60
C TRP A 70 7.33 1.62 7.12
N GLY A 71 6.33 1.63 6.27
CA GLY A 71 6.41 1.73 4.83
C GLY A 71 5.14 1.23 4.17
N PHE A 72 5.25 0.90 2.89
CA PHE A 72 4.15 0.42 2.06
C PHE A 72 4.57 -0.88 1.38
N THR A 73 3.88 -1.97 1.66
CA THR A 73 4.09 -3.26 0.98
C THR A 73 3.18 -3.41 -0.24
N GLN A 74 3.47 -4.37 -1.10
CA GLN A 74 2.82 -4.44 -2.42
C GLN A 74 1.67 -5.45 -2.46
N ASP A 75 1.62 -6.33 -1.47
CA ASP A 75 0.60 -7.35 -1.32
C ASP A 75 0.23 -7.56 0.15
N HIS A 76 -1.00 -7.96 0.40
CA HIS A 76 -1.53 -8.16 1.75
C HIS A 76 -2.53 -9.30 1.77
N LEU A 77 -2.58 -10.06 2.87
CA LEU A 77 -3.73 -10.88 3.19
C LEU A 77 -4.80 -10.03 3.88
N ASN A 78 -6.06 -10.33 3.60
CA ASN A 78 -7.19 -9.60 4.10
C ASN A 78 -8.21 -10.53 4.77
N GLY A 79 -8.53 -10.26 6.04
CA GLY A 79 -9.55 -10.98 6.81
C GLY A 79 -9.21 -12.42 7.19
N THR A 80 -7.96 -12.84 7.06
CA THR A 80 -7.58 -14.26 7.21
C THR A 80 -7.07 -14.63 8.59
N GLY A 81 -6.56 -13.74 9.38
CA GLY A 81 -5.91 -14.09 10.64
C GLY A 81 -4.68 -14.99 10.47
N CYS A 82 -4.08 -15.01 9.31
CA CYS A 82 -2.83 -15.69 8.99
C CYS A 82 -1.83 -14.66 8.49
N MET A 83 -0.59 -14.74 8.93
CA MET A 83 0.48 -13.82 8.49
C MET A 83 1.16 -14.43 7.28
N ASP A 84 1.00 -13.78 6.15
CA ASP A 84 1.67 -14.11 4.89
C ASP A 84 1.61 -12.91 3.95
N LEU A 85 2.37 -12.92 2.86
CA LEU A 85 2.56 -11.79 1.96
C LEU A 85 3.29 -10.62 2.67
N GLY A 86 2.98 -9.38 2.37
CA GLY A 86 3.68 -8.23 2.93
C GLY A 86 5.04 -8.01 2.28
N ASP A 87 5.18 -8.39 1.02
CA ASP A 87 6.44 -8.35 0.31
C ASP A 87 6.79 -6.95 -0.20
N ILE A 88 8.09 -6.71 -0.30
CA ILE A 88 8.70 -5.52 -0.91
C ILE A 88 8.19 -4.23 -0.27
N LEU A 89 8.68 -3.95 0.93
CA LEU A 89 8.35 -2.70 1.61
C LEU A 89 9.10 -1.53 0.98
N VAL A 90 8.37 -0.47 0.68
CA VAL A 90 8.89 0.77 0.12
C VAL A 90 8.59 1.93 1.07
N MET A 91 9.62 2.70 1.43
CA MET A 91 9.47 3.85 2.32
C MET A 91 10.17 5.09 1.77
N PRO A 92 9.43 6.17 1.44
CA PRO A 92 10.02 7.45 1.10
C PRO A 92 10.55 8.16 2.35
N SER A 93 11.67 8.86 2.23
CA SER A 93 12.22 9.62 3.34
C SER A 93 13.04 10.83 2.90
N THR A 94 13.28 11.74 3.84
CA THR A 94 14.17 12.89 3.67
C THR A 94 15.31 12.84 4.68
N GLY A 95 16.44 13.47 4.34
CA GLY A 95 17.62 13.52 5.21
C GLY A 95 18.37 12.18 5.31
N LYS A 96 19.31 12.13 6.23
CA LYS A 96 20.05 10.90 6.53
C LYS A 96 19.20 10.00 7.41
N ARG A 97 18.71 8.91 6.88
CA ARG A 97 18.01 7.88 7.63
C ARG A 97 18.90 6.67 7.84
N THR A 98 18.76 6.02 8.99
CA THR A 98 19.44 4.75 9.25
C THR A 98 18.70 3.65 8.51
N ARG A 99 19.45 2.66 8.02
CA ARG A 99 18.88 1.47 7.37
C ARG A 99 18.27 0.47 8.36
N SER A 100 18.33 0.77 9.66
CA SER A 100 17.63 -0.04 10.66
C SER A 100 16.13 0.19 10.53
N TRP A 101 15.36 -0.86 10.62
CA TRP A 101 13.90 -0.80 10.54
C TRP A 101 13.25 0.18 11.54
N ASP A 102 13.91 0.48 12.66
CA ASP A 102 13.52 1.55 13.59
C ASP A 102 13.80 2.97 13.06
N GLY A 103 14.74 3.11 12.14
CA GLY A 103 15.24 4.42 11.71
C GLY A 103 14.52 5.03 10.51
N TYR A 104 13.72 4.26 9.77
CA TYR A 104 13.02 4.77 8.58
C TYR A 104 11.50 4.96 8.77
N ARG A 105 10.94 4.56 9.92
CA ARG A 105 9.52 4.77 10.23
C ARG A 105 9.17 6.25 10.30
N SER A 106 7.91 6.55 10.09
CA SER A 106 7.39 7.91 10.24
C SER A 106 6.07 7.93 10.98
N HIS A 107 5.91 8.89 11.87
CA HIS A 107 4.61 9.22 12.42
C HIS A 107 3.69 9.76 11.33
N PHE A 108 2.40 9.57 11.53
CA PHE A 108 1.35 10.15 10.70
C PHE A 108 0.12 10.49 11.53
N PRO A 109 -0.51 11.63 11.30
CA PRO A 109 -1.77 11.97 11.95
C PRO A 109 -2.94 11.36 11.18
N LYS A 110 -3.91 10.76 11.88
CA LYS A 110 -5.13 10.21 11.26
C LYS A 110 -5.93 11.25 10.47
N THR A 111 -5.83 12.51 10.81
CA THR A 111 -6.48 13.61 10.09
C THR A 111 -5.89 13.87 8.71
N GLN A 112 -4.73 13.30 8.41
CA GLN A 112 -4.05 13.42 7.11
C GLN A 112 -3.89 12.03 6.44
N GLU A 113 -4.68 11.08 6.88
CA GLU A 113 -4.83 9.77 6.26
C GLU A 113 -6.17 9.72 5.53
N PHE A 114 -6.19 9.23 4.31
CA PHE A 114 -7.38 9.17 3.48
C PHE A 114 -7.36 7.92 2.60
N ALA A 115 -8.50 7.26 2.48
CA ALA A 115 -8.68 6.10 1.62
C ALA A 115 -10.04 6.12 0.92
N THR A 116 -10.06 5.66 -0.32
CA THR A 116 -11.26 5.30 -1.08
C THR A 116 -10.97 4.02 -1.87
N PRO A 117 -11.97 3.32 -2.41
CA PRO A 117 -11.70 2.15 -3.26
C PRO A 117 -10.68 2.44 -4.35
N GLY A 118 -9.56 1.72 -4.33
CA GLY A 118 -8.47 1.85 -5.30
C GLY A 118 -7.51 3.02 -5.09
N TYR A 119 -7.65 3.78 -4.00
CA TYR A 119 -6.74 4.88 -3.69
C TYR A 119 -6.53 5.03 -2.19
N TYR A 120 -5.27 5.29 -1.81
CA TYR A 120 -4.86 5.60 -0.44
C TYR A 120 -3.89 6.78 -0.45
N SER A 121 -3.97 7.63 0.57
CA SER A 121 -2.96 8.67 0.79
C SER A 121 -2.74 8.97 2.26
N VAL A 122 -1.52 9.38 2.60
CA VAL A 122 -1.12 9.76 3.96
C VAL A 122 0.03 10.77 3.93
N TYR A 123 0.08 11.63 4.93
CA TYR A 123 1.24 12.50 5.15
C TYR A 123 2.13 11.93 6.25
N LEU A 124 3.39 11.69 5.90
CA LEU A 124 4.43 11.16 6.78
C LEU A 124 5.20 12.32 7.42
N THR A 125 4.92 12.60 8.71
CA THR A 125 5.40 13.81 9.37
C THR A 125 6.91 13.87 9.60
N ASP A 126 7.52 12.73 9.94
CA ASP A 126 8.98 12.68 10.16
C ASP A 126 9.75 12.65 8.83
N ALA A 127 9.15 12.02 7.82
CA ALA A 127 9.70 11.95 6.47
C ALA A 127 9.43 13.25 5.67
N LYS A 128 8.43 14.06 6.07
CA LYS A 128 7.95 15.25 5.36
C LYS A 128 7.57 14.93 3.91
N VAL A 129 6.76 13.89 3.75
CA VAL A 129 6.35 13.36 2.46
C VAL A 129 4.86 13.06 2.47
N LYS A 130 4.15 13.52 1.46
CA LYS A 130 2.84 12.97 1.12
C LYS A 130 3.01 11.74 0.25
N ALA A 131 2.55 10.59 0.73
CA ALA A 131 2.49 9.35 -0.03
C ALA A 131 1.08 9.13 -0.59
N GLU A 132 0.98 8.72 -1.83
CA GLU A 132 -0.26 8.39 -2.53
C GLU A 132 -0.08 7.07 -3.27
N LEU A 133 -1.03 6.16 -3.11
CA LEU A 133 -1.00 4.81 -3.66
C LEU A 133 -2.23 4.55 -4.51
N THR A 134 -2.04 3.87 -5.63
CA THR A 134 -3.10 3.24 -6.41
C THR A 134 -2.60 1.95 -7.03
N ALA A 135 -3.50 1.10 -7.52
CA ALA A 135 -3.13 -0.20 -8.06
C ALA A 135 -3.90 -0.55 -9.34
N THR A 136 -3.23 -1.28 -10.21
CA THR A 136 -3.84 -2.13 -11.24
C THR A 136 -3.84 -3.58 -10.74
N PRO A 137 -4.39 -4.56 -11.49
CA PRO A 137 -4.30 -5.96 -11.06
C PRO A 137 -2.88 -6.48 -10.82
N HIS A 138 -1.87 -5.89 -11.49
CA HIS A 138 -0.48 -6.39 -11.47
C HIS A 138 0.57 -5.33 -11.16
N VAL A 139 0.19 -4.06 -10.95
CA VAL A 139 1.14 -2.97 -10.71
C VAL A 139 0.68 -2.09 -9.57
N ALA A 140 1.52 -1.91 -8.56
CA ALA A 140 1.38 -0.86 -7.58
C ALA A 140 1.96 0.45 -8.14
N PHE A 141 1.24 1.53 -7.98
CA PHE A 141 1.70 2.85 -8.38
C PHE A 141 1.79 3.75 -7.15
N HIS A 142 3.00 4.26 -6.88
CA HIS A 142 3.28 5.15 -5.75
C HIS A 142 3.66 6.52 -6.27
N ARG A 143 3.10 7.55 -5.65
CA ARG A 143 3.50 8.94 -5.84
C ARG A 143 3.92 9.54 -4.52
N TYR A 144 5.14 10.07 -4.47
CA TYR A 144 5.70 10.70 -3.29
C TYR A 144 5.95 12.18 -3.56
N THR A 145 5.27 13.04 -2.81
CA THR A 145 5.46 14.50 -2.88
C THR A 145 6.22 14.93 -1.65
N TYR A 146 7.44 15.41 -1.85
CA TYR A 146 8.34 15.86 -0.79
C TYR A 146 8.17 17.36 -0.53
N ASP A 147 8.20 17.77 0.73
CA ASP A 147 8.13 19.20 1.11
C ASP A 147 9.39 19.97 0.67
N SER A 148 10.53 19.28 0.56
CA SER A 148 11.81 19.84 0.11
C SER A 148 12.50 18.84 -0.83
N ALA A 149 13.25 19.36 -1.78
CA ALA A 149 14.09 18.54 -2.68
C ALA A 149 15.42 18.08 -2.02
N ASP A 150 15.70 18.55 -0.80
CA ASP A 150 16.97 18.26 -0.13
C ASP A 150 16.98 16.84 0.43
N SER A 151 17.97 16.06 -0.01
CA SER A 151 18.23 14.69 0.51
C SER A 151 17.02 13.76 0.47
N THR A 152 16.26 13.79 -0.62
CA THR A 152 15.14 12.85 -0.84
C THR A 152 15.66 11.46 -1.19
N SER A 153 14.99 10.44 -0.67
CA SER A 153 15.33 9.03 -0.94
C SER A 153 14.10 8.13 -0.84
N VAL A 154 14.22 6.96 -1.47
CA VAL A 154 13.27 5.87 -1.33
C VAL A 154 14.05 4.64 -0.88
N LEU A 155 13.69 4.09 0.27
CA LEU A 155 14.19 2.81 0.74
C LEU A 155 13.31 1.71 0.16
N ILE A 156 13.95 0.65 -0.33
CA ILE A 156 13.28 -0.60 -0.69
C ILE A 156 13.85 -1.67 0.25
N ASP A 157 13.00 -2.21 1.12
CA ASP A 157 13.35 -3.27 2.05
C ASP A 157 12.81 -4.60 1.52
N LEU A 158 13.74 -5.47 1.12
CA LEU A 158 13.45 -6.81 0.59
C LEU A 158 13.47 -7.89 1.67
N GLN A 159 13.80 -7.50 2.90
CA GLN A 159 13.81 -8.41 4.05
C GLN A 159 12.56 -8.27 4.91
N HIS A 160 11.73 -7.24 4.61
CA HIS A 160 10.47 -7.07 5.30
C HIS A 160 9.52 -8.22 4.96
N GLY A 161 8.81 -8.67 5.97
CA GLY A 161 7.73 -9.64 5.86
C GLY A 161 7.09 -9.86 7.21
N PRO A 162 5.81 -10.23 7.27
CA PRO A 162 5.14 -10.53 8.52
C PRO A 162 5.75 -11.79 9.16
N ALA A 163 5.99 -11.74 10.47
CA ALA A 163 6.62 -12.85 11.19
C ALA A 163 5.77 -13.34 12.34
N TRP A 164 5.57 -14.67 12.43
CA TRP A 164 4.92 -15.29 13.58
C TRP A 164 5.86 -15.50 14.76
N ASN A 165 7.11 -15.80 14.56
CA ASN A 165 8.08 -16.13 15.59
C ASN A 165 9.47 -15.69 15.17
N ASP A 166 9.71 -14.42 14.98
CA ASP A 166 11.02 -13.87 14.58
C ASP A 166 11.65 -14.53 13.33
N LYS A 167 10.89 -15.32 12.60
CA LYS A 167 11.35 -15.89 11.34
C LYS A 167 11.08 -14.89 10.23
N GLN A 168 12.11 -14.17 9.86
CA GLN A 168 12.10 -13.34 8.67
C GLN A 168 12.06 -14.26 7.43
N TYR A 169 11.06 -14.09 6.60
CA TYR A 169 11.06 -14.66 5.27
C TYR A 169 12.01 -13.85 4.40
N HIS A 170 13.01 -14.49 3.84
CA HIS A 170 13.92 -13.83 2.91
C HIS A 170 13.31 -13.81 1.53
N SER A 171 12.85 -12.65 1.07
CA SER A 171 12.54 -12.42 -0.33
C SER A 171 13.84 -12.10 -1.09
N GLN A 172 14.09 -12.76 -2.20
CA GLN A 172 15.15 -12.38 -3.12
C GLN A 172 14.51 -11.63 -4.28
N ALA A 173 14.74 -10.31 -4.33
CA ALA A 173 14.38 -9.54 -5.51
C ALA A 173 15.56 -9.52 -6.48
N VAL A 174 15.33 -9.95 -7.71
CA VAL A 174 16.25 -9.71 -8.83
C VAL A 174 15.83 -8.40 -9.45
N SER A 175 16.58 -7.34 -9.15
CA SER A 175 16.36 -6.03 -9.77
C SER A 175 16.98 -6.00 -11.16
N TYR A 176 16.16 -5.98 -12.20
CA TYR A 176 16.59 -5.52 -13.52
C TYR A 176 16.40 -4.01 -13.58
N THR A 177 17.39 -3.27 -13.08
CA THR A 177 17.33 -1.82 -13.06
C THR A 177 17.58 -1.26 -14.46
N HIS A 178 16.51 -0.81 -15.12
CA HIS A 178 16.55 0.30 -16.04
C HIS A 178 15.77 1.46 -15.39
N LEU A 179 16.28 1.99 -14.30
CA LEU A 179 15.83 3.28 -13.77
C LEU A 179 16.35 4.36 -14.72
N ARG A 180 15.58 4.70 -15.74
CA ARG A 180 15.75 5.99 -16.42
C ARG A 180 14.98 7.01 -15.59
N ALA A 181 15.71 7.78 -14.80
CA ALA A 181 15.21 9.05 -14.31
C ALA A 181 14.99 9.95 -15.55
N HIS A 182 13.76 10.27 -15.87
CA HIS A 182 13.45 11.36 -16.75
C HIS A 182 13.57 12.64 -15.92
N GLU A 183 14.69 13.29 -16.01
CA GLU A 183 14.82 14.69 -15.60
C GLU A 183 13.99 15.51 -16.60
N THR A 184 12.97 16.20 -16.10
CA THR A 184 12.27 17.28 -16.81
C THR A 184 12.72 18.61 -16.26
#